data_76de726dc76ebc3f9b97c24419a43c88
#
_entry.id   76de726dc76ebc3f9b97c24419a43c88
#
_cell.length_a   1.000
_cell.length_b   1.000
_cell.length_c   1.000
_cell.angle_alpha   90.00
_cell.angle_beta   90.00
_cell.angle_gamma   90.00
#
_symmetry.space_group_name_H-M   'P 1'
#
loop_
_entity.id
_entity.type
_entity.pdbx_description
1 polymer ?
#
loop_
_entity_poly.entity_id
_entity_poly.type
_entity_poly.pdbx_seq_one_letter_code
_entity_poly.pdbx_strand_id
1 'polypeptide(L)'
;MKRGIGKSHSKIILIGEHSVVYGYPAIAIPLKKIEIECAIEEAKSNFFYDETDTLSVAIFTALKYLKKENVKIKYKITSQIPQKRGMGSSAAVSIAAIRAIFNYFGENLEGELLEKLVNTAEIVAHQTPSGLDAKTCLSDKAIKFIKNKGFSYIDLNLDAYLVIADTGIYGNTGEAIQKVKNLGSNADSSLNKLGELTEEMAKILTENIESKEEKVDKIGKIMTKANIELRNLNITIEKTDLFVKIAIENGASGAKISGGGLGGCVIALAKNLEIVEKIKDKGGKIDEKTGSVSDVLACSNVSTDCFRQSDNFGNEKRNHSCKCS
;
A
#
# COMPACT_ATOMS: atom_id res chain seq x y z
N MET A 1 20.37 7.22 -26.66
CA MET A 1 19.83 8.28 -25.77
C MET A 1 20.10 7.90 -24.32
N LYS A 2 20.47 8.87 -23.50
CA LYS A 2 20.69 8.65 -22.06
C LYS A 2 19.33 8.37 -21.40
N ARG A 3 19.26 7.28 -20.62
CA ARG A 3 18.04 6.87 -19.93
C ARG A 3 18.36 6.49 -18.49
N GLY A 4 17.60 6.99 -17.53
CA GLY A 4 17.67 6.59 -16.14
C GLY A 4 16.43 5.79 -15.76
N ILE A 5 16.61 4.67 -15.09
CA ILE A 5 15.51 3.78 -14.66
C ILE A 5 15.55 3.63 -13.14
N GLY A 6 14.39 3.79 -12.52
CA GLY A 6 14.20 3.50 -11.11
C GLY A 6 12.95 2.66 -10.90
N LYS A 7 13.01 1.73 -9.96
CA LYS A 7 11.92 0.82 -9.63
C LYS A 7 11.58 0.86 -8.16
N SER A 8 10.34 0.55 -7.84
CA SER A 8 9.85 0.31 -6.49
C SER A 8 8.73 -0.72 -6.53
N HIS A 9 8.25 -1.13 -5.39
CA HIS A 9 7.15 -2.07 -5.25
C HIS A 9 6.04 -1.52 -4.36
N SER A 10 4.88 -2.13 -4.44
CA SER A 10 3.71 -1.86 -3.62
C SER A 10 3.87 -2.36 -2.18
N LYS A 11 2.92 -2.03 -1.34
CA LYS A 11 2.77 -2.55 0.03
C LYS A 11 1.31 -2.73 0.38
N ILE A 12 1.06 -3.46 1.44
CA ILE A 12 -0.25 -3.58 2.08
C ILE A 12 -0.10 -3.42 3.59
N ILE A 13 -1.10 -2.84 4.26
CA ILE A 13 -1.15 -2.82 5.73
C ILE A 13 -1.94 -4.05 6.18
N LEU A 14 -1.28 -4.94 6.93
CA LEU A 14 -1.91 -6.11 7.49
C LEU A 14 -2.81 -5.74 8.66
N ILE A 15 -2.34 -4.82 9.53
CA ILE A 15 -3.07 -4.29 10.67
C ILE A 15 -2.45 -2.98 11.16
N GLY A 16 -3.24 -2.11 11.82
CA GLY A 16 -2.78 -0.87 12.44
C GLY A 16 -3.07 0.38 11.62
N GLU A 17 -3.94 0.29 10.61
CA GLU A 17 -4.43 1.46 9.88
C GLU A 17 -5.01 2.48 10.84
N HIS A 18 -4.85 3.75 10.53
CA HIS A 18 -5.25 4.91 11.32
C HIS A 18 -4.61 4.99 12.70
N SER A 19 -4.61 3.92 13.52
CA SER A 19 -4.02 3.93 14.86
C SER A 19 -2.52 4.25 14.83
N VAL A 20 -1.80 3.90 13.76
CA VAL A 20 -0.37 4.21 13.58
C VAL A 20 -0.08 5.72 13.57
N VAL A 21 -1.01 6.55 13.12
CA VAL A 21 -0.85 8.03 13.14
C VAL A 21 -0.82 8.56 14.58
N TYR A 22 -1.48 7.86 15.49
CA TYR A 22 -1.57 8.17 16.92
C TYR A 22 -0.48 7.47 17.76
N GLY A 23 0.52 6.85 17.13
CA GLY A 23 1.66 6.23 17.81
C GLY A 23 1.47 4.77 18.22
N TYR A 24 0.38 4.14 17.83
CA TYR A 24 0.19 2.70 17.97
C TYR A 24 0.98 1.93 16.90
N PRO A 25 1.28 0.65 17.12
CA PRO A 25 1.99 -0.14 16.12
C PRO A 25 1.13 -0.43 14.89
N ALA A 26 1.80 -0.67 13.76
CA ALA A 26 1.21 -1.24 12.56
C ALA A 26 2.12 -2.32 11.98
N ILE A 27 1.54 -3.30 11.30
CA ILE A 27 2.28 -4.31 10.53
C ILE A 27 1.95 -4.13 9.06
N ALA A 28 3.00 -3.97 8.24
CA ALA A 28 2.86 -3.81 6.81
C ALA A 28 3.77 -4.76 6.04
N ILE A 29 3.34 -5.17 4.86
CA ILE A 29 3.96 -6.20 4.02
C ILE A 29 4.33 -5.57 2.69
N PRO A 30 5.61 -5.66 2.24
CA PRO A 30 6.02 -5.27 0.91
C PRO A 30 5.49 -6.26 -0.13
N LEU A 31 4.94 -5.76 -1.21
CA LEU A 31 4.41 -6.56 -2.32
C LEU A 31 5.38 -6.49 -3.50
N LYS A 32 6.50 -7.20 -3.40
CA LYS A 32 7.66 -7.07 -4.31
C LYS A 32 7.36 -7.34 -5.79
N LYS A 33 6.36 -8.15 -6.10
CA LYS A 33 5.99 -8.48 -7.49
C LYS A 33 4.99 -7.52 -8.12
N ILE A 34 4.44 -6.59 -7.33
CA ILE A 34 3.60 -5.51 -7.84
C ILE A 34 4.49 -4.26 -7.93
N GLU A 35 5.07 -4.08 -9.11
CA GLU A 35 6.10 -3.08 -9.32
C GLU A 35 5.58 -1.79 -9.98
N ILE A 36 6.35 -0.73 -9.78
CA ILE A 36 6.29 0.52 -10.53
C ILE A 36 7.69 0.85 -11.03
N GLU A 37 7.78 1.28 -12.27
CA GLU A 37 9.00 1.76 -12.93
C GLU A 37 8.82 3.21 -13.35
N CYS A 38 9.82 4.02 -13.07
CA CYS A 38 9.99 5.36 -13.64
C CYS A 38 11.19 5.34 -14.59
N ALA A 39 10.99 5.83 -15.81
CA ALA A 39 12.05 6.06 -16.77
C ALA A 39 12.21 7.56 -17.01
N ILE A 40 13.44 8.07 -16.88
CA ILE A 40 13.82 9.45 -17.17
C ILE A 40 14.60 9.48 -18.47
N GLU A 41 14.25 10.41 -19.36
CA GLU A 41 14.90 10.61 -20.65
C GLU A 41 15.14 12.11 -20.88
N GLU A 42 16.08 12.45 -21.76
CA GLU A 42 16.27 13.80 -22.23
C GLU A 42 15.01 14.35 -22.93
N ALA A 43 14.71 15.64 -22.74
CA ALA A 43 13.59 16.34 -23.35
C ALA A 43 14.04 17.61 -24.07
N LYS A 44 13.16 18.22 -24.86
CA LYS A 44 13.38 19.53 -25.51
C LYS A 44 13.03 20.70 -24.60
N SER A 45 12.09 20.49 -23.66
CA SER A 45 11.62 21.48 -22.68
C SER A 45 12.11 21.16 -21.27
N ASN A 46 12.12 22.17 -20.41
CA ASN A 46 12.39 21.97 -18.98
C ASN A 46 11.32 21.10 -18.35
N PHE A 47 11.68 20.42 -17.25
CA PHE A 47 10.72 19.71 -16.41
C PHE A 47 9.73 20.73 -15.81
N PHE A 48 8.44 20.43 -15.93
CA PHE A 48 7.40 21.23 -15.29
C PHE A 48 7.18 20.76 -13.86
N TYR A 49 7.38 21.66 -12.91
CA TYR A 49 7.17 21.39 -11.49
C TYR A 49 5.75 21.77 -11.07
N ASP A 50 5.07 20.80 -10.48
CA ASP A 50 3.77 20.97 -9.82
C ASP A 50 3.92 20.60 -8.34
N GLU A 51 3.79 21.58 -7.47
CA GLU A 51 3.92 21.39 -6.01
C GLU A 51 2.79 20.58 -5.39
N THR A 52 1.70 20.36 -6.11
CA THR A 52 0.54 19.58 -5.65
C THR A 52 0.60 18.11 -6.07
N ASP A 53 1.50 17.77 -7.00
CA ASP A 53 1.69 16.41 -7.47
C ASP A 53 2.92 15.74 -6.81
N THR A 54 2.68 14.67 -6.06
CA THR A 54 3.72 13.94 -5.32
C THR A 54 4.87 13.47 -6.21
N LEU A 55 4.57 12.98 -7.42
CA LEU A 55 5.60 12.55 -8.37
C LEU A 55 6.46 13.72 -8.83
N SER A 56 5.83 14.85 -9.15
CA SER A 56 6.52 16.08 -9.52
C SER A 56 7.44 16.57 -8.41
N VAL A 57 6.95 16.56 -7.16
CA VAL A 57 7.75 16.93 -5.99
C VAL A 57 8.92 15.95 -5.78
N ALA A 58 8.71 14.65 -5.95
CA ALA A 58 9.77 13.65 -5.82
C ALA A 58 10.90 13.87 -6.85
N ILE A 59 10.55 14.11 -8.12
CA ILE A 59 11.49 14.42 -9.19
C ILE A 59 12.24 15.71 -8.87
N PHE A 60 11.52 16.78 -8.53
CA PHE A 60 12.12 18.09 -8.26
C PHE A 60 13.03 18.07 -7.03
N THR A 61 12.63 17.36 -5.97
CA THR A 61 13.44 17.20 -4.75
C THR A 61 14.77 16.51 -5.06
N ALA A 62 14.75 15.46 -5.90
CA ALA A 62 15.97 14.78 -6.34
C ALA A 62 16.85 15.69 -7.23
N LEU A 63 16.25 16.42 -8.18
CA LEU A 63 16.96 17.39 -9.03
C LEU A 63 17.60 18.50 -8.21
N LYS A 64 16.88 19.06 -7.25
CA LYS A 64 17.36 20.11 -6.35
C LYS A 64 18.53 19.62 -5.51
N TYR A 65 18.44 18.40 -4.95
CA TYR A 65 19.55 17.80 -4.21
C TYR A 65 20.83 17.68 -5.06
N LEU A 66 20.67 17.26 -6.32
CA LEU A 66 21.78 17.13 -7.28
C LEU A 66 22.20 18.45 -7.92
N LYS A 67 21.57 19.59 -7.62
CA LYS A 67 21.78 20.90 -8.24
C LYS A 67 21.58 20.86 -9.78
N LYS A 68 20.52 20.19 -10.22
CA LYS A 68 20.18 19.97 -11.64
C LYS A 68 18.76 20.46 -11.99
N GLU A 69 18.24 21.49 -11.31
CA GLU A 69 16.86 21.96 -11.46
C GLU A 69 16.51 22.43 -12.88
N ASN A 70 17.51 22.92 -13.61
CA ASN A 70 17.31 23.45 -14.97
C ASN A 70 17.50 22.41 -16.08
N VAL A 71 17.40 21.12 -15.75
CA VAL A 71 17.60 20.06 -16.74
C VAL A 71 16.35 19.86 -17.60
N LYS A 72 16.56 19.54 -18.88
CA LYS A 72 15.49 19.20 -19.83
C LYS A 72 15.25 17.70 -19.83
N ILE A 73 14.30 17.27 -19.04
CA ILE A 73 13.94 15.86 -18.90
C ILE A 73 12.44 15.65 -19.05
N LYS A 74 12.07 14.44 -19.44
CA LYS A 74 10.72 13.91 -19.38
C LYS A 74 10.75 12.58 -18.64
N TYR A 75 9.61 12.18 -18.09
CA TYR A 75 9.46 10.91 -17.41
C TYR A 75 8.35 10.06 -18.05
N LYS A 76 8.45 8.77 -17.82
CA LYS A 76 7.40 7.79 -18.14
C LYS A 76 7.23 6.86 -16.95
N ILE A 77 5.99 6.69 -16.49
CA ILE A 77 5.64 5.74 -15.45
C ILE A 77 4.99 4.50 -16.08
N THR A 78 5.45 3.33 -15.66
CA THR A 78 4.81 2.04 -15.92
C THR A 78 4.50 1.43 -14.57
N SER A 79 3.22 1.18 -14.26
CA SER A 79 2.80 0.76 -12.94
C SER A 79 1.82 -0.42 -13.01
N GLN A 80 2.04 -1.40 -12.15
CA GLN A 80 1.08 -2.45 -11.81
C GLN A 80 0.29 -2.08 -10.55
N ILE A 81 0.68 -0.97 -9.86
CA ILE A 81 0.07 -0.54 -8.61
C ILE A 81 -1.16 0.33 -8.93
N PRO A 82 -2.36 -0.07 -8.53
CA PRO A 82 -3.55 0.76 -8.73
C PRO A 82 -3.46 2.03 -7.87
N GLN A 83 -3.86 3.17 -8.46
CA GLN A 83 -3.77 4.45 -7.78
C GLN A 83 -4.86 4.61 -6.73
N LYS A 84 -4.50 5.24 -5.59
CA LYS A 84 -5.45 5.59 -4.50
C LYS A 84 -6.24 4.37 -3.97
N ARG A 85 -5.60 3.20 -3.91
CA ARG A 85 -6.20 1.95 -3.40
C ARG A 85 -5.64 1.51 -2.04
N GLY A 86 -4.85 2.35 -1.37
CA GLY A 86 -4.23 2.00 -0.08
C GLY A 86 -3.00 1.09 -0.21
N MET A 87 -2.52 0.87 -1.44
CA MET A 87 -1.38 0.00 -1.77
C MET A 87 -0.03 0.74 -1.82
N GLY A 88 0.08 1.95 -1.28
CA GLY A 88 1.32 2.72 -1.22
C GLY A 88 1.78 3.28 -2.56
N SER A 89 0.87 3.54 -3.51
CA SER A 89 1.23 4.01 -4.86
C SER A 89 1.98 5.34 -4.85
N SER A 90 1.67 6.27 -3.93
CA SER A 90 2.35 7.54 -3.77
C SER A 90 3.82 7.34 -3.37
N ALA A 91 4.08 6.60 -2.30
CA ALA A 91 5.43 6.30 -1.84
C ALA A 91 6.22 5.52 -2.90
N ALA A 92 5.61 4.52 -3.53
CA ALA A 92 6.27 3.70 -4.54
C ALA A 92 6.68 4.51 -5.77
N VAL A 93 5.82 5.42 -6.28
CA VAL A 93 6.16 6.26 -7.43
C VAL A 93 7.26 7.27 -7.09
N SER A 94 7.24 7.85 -5.87
CA SER A 94 8.28 8.74 -5.39
C SER A 94 9.64 8.04 -5.33
N ILE A 95 9.69 6.82 -4.77
CA ILE A 95 10.91 6.00 -4.71
C ILE A 95 11.43 5.70 -6.11
N ALA A 96 10.56 5.25 -7.02
CA ALA A 96 10.95 4.93 -8.39
C ALA A 96 11.48 6.17 -9.13
N ALA A 97 10.85 7.33 -8.96
CA ALA A 97 11.25 8.57 -9.60
C ALA A 97 12.61 9.07 -9.08
N ILE A 98 12.82 9.10 -7.77
CA ILE A 98 14.10 9.51 -7.18
C ILE A 98 15.24 8.59 -7.66
N ARG A 99 15.03 7.27 -7.61
CA ARG A 99 16.00 6.28 -8.14
C ARG A 99 16.31 6.52 -9.61
N ALA A 100 15.29 6.83 -10.42
CA ALA A 100 15.46 7.09 -11.84
C ALA A 100 16.29 8.36 -12.11
N ILE A 101 16.09 9.44 -11.34
CA ILE A 101 16.88 10.67 -11.43
C ILE A 101 18.33 10.41 -11.08
N PHE A 102 18.62 9.76 -9.96
CA PHE A 102 20.00 9.45 -9.57
C PHE A 102 20.69 8.54 -10.60
N ASN A 103 19.99 7.51 -11.09
CA ASN A 103 20.49 6.64 -12.16
C ASN A 103 20.74 7.42 -13.46
N TYR A 104 19.86 8.36 -13.84
CA TYR A 104 20.05 9.20 -15.02
C TYR A 104 21.33 10.04 -14.95
N PHE A 105 21.68 10.59 -13.79
CA PHE A 105 22.89 11.37 -13.61
C PHE A 105 24.13 10.51 -13.30
N GLY A 106 23.96 9.23 -12.98
CA GLY A 106 25.05 8.33 -12.59
C GLY A 106 25.54 8.60 -11.16
N GLU A 107 24.65 9.13 -10.32
CA GLU A 107 24.97 9.48 -8.94
C GLU A 107 24.60 8.33 -7.99
N ASN A 108 25.38 8.19 -6.90
CA ASN A 108 25.09 7.21 -5.87
C ASN A 108 23.92 7.65 -4.99
N LEU A 109 23.05 6.72 -4.62
CA LEU A 109 21.88 6.96 -3.79
C LEU A 109 21.88 6.01 -2.60
N GLU A 110 22.29 6.52 -1.45
CA GLU A 110 22.24 5.77 -0.19
C GLU A 110 20.80 5.67 0.36
N GLY A 111 20.52 4.60 1.12
CA GLY A 111 19.20 4.31 1.63
C GLY A 111 18.61 5.41 2.52
N GLU A 112 19.42 6.00 3.39
CA GLU A 112 19.00 7.11 4.27
C GLU A 112 18.66 8.38 3.49
N LEU A 113 19.44 8.70 2.47
CA LEU A 113 19.16 9.82 1.58
C LEU A 113 17.87 9.60 0.81
N LEU A 114 17.68 8.40 0.24
CA LEU A 114 16.46 8.04 -0.46
C LEU A 114 15.24 8.21 0.45
N GLU A 115 15.28 7.67 1.66
CA GLU A 115 14.19 7.79 2.64
C GLU A 115 13.86 9.26 2.95
N LYS A 116 14.88 10.09 3.15
CA LYS A 116 14.71 11.55 3.39
C LYS A 116 14.03 12.25 2.21
N LEU A 117 14.46 11.98 0.98
CA LEU A 117 13.89 12.59 -0.22
C LEU A 117 12.44 12.13 -0.44
N VAL A 118 12.14 10.85 -0.21
CA VAL A 118 10.78 10.29 -0.30
C VAL A 118 9.86 10.94 0.73
N ASN A 119 10.30 11.06 1.98
CA ASN A 119 9.50 11.70 3.04
C ASN A 119 9.13 13.15 2.69
N THR A 120 10.02 13.89 2.00
CA THR A 120 9.72 15.23 1.52
C THR A 120 8.56 15.23 0.52
N ALA A 121 8.51 14.27 -0.40
CA ALA A 121 7.43 14.14 -1.38
C ALA A 121 6.11 13.66 -0.74
N GLU A 122 6.19 12.77 0.23
CA GLU A 122 5.00 12.24 0.94
C GLU A 122 4.26 13.30 1.76
N ILE A 123 4.94 14.34 2.26
CA ILE A 123 4.31 15.48 2.96
C ILE A 123 3.30 16.19 2.05
N VAL A 124 3.57 16.25 0.75
CA VAL A 124 2.66 16.87 -0.24
C VAL A 124 1.41 16.01 -0.44
N ALA A 125 1.57 14.69 -0.52
CA ALA A 125 0.43 13.78 -0.68
C ALA A 125 -0.42 13.66 0.59
N HIS A 126 0.24 13.71 1.73
CA HIS A 126 -0.35 13.44 3.04
C HIS A 126 0.16 14.49 4.03
N GLN A 127 -0.60 15.51 4.34
CA GLN A 127 -0.21 16.61 5.25
C GLN A 127 0.52 16.15 6.52
N THR A 128 0.24 14.94 7.01
CA THR A 128 0.90 14.29 8.14
C THR A 128 1.16 12.81 7.83
N PRO A 129 2.16 12.48 6.98
CA PRO A 129 2.46 11.08 6.68
C PRO A 129 2.90 10.35 7.95
N SER A 130 2.47 9.09 8.10
CA SER A 130 2.94 8.25 9.21
C SER A 130 4.41 7.81 9.01
N GLY A 131 4.87 7.77 7.77
CA GLY A 131 6.15 7.18 7.36
C GLY A 131 6.07 5.67 7.07
N LEU A 132 4.97 5.01 7.44
CA LEU A 132 4.79 3.56 7.25
C LEU A 132 4.88 3.15 5.77
N ASP A 133 4.19 3.88 4.88
CA ASP A 133 4.11 3.55 3.46
C ASP A 133 5.48 3.61 2.79
N ALA A 134 6.20 4.71 2.98
CA ALA A 134 7.55 4.89 2.45
C ALA A 134 8.50 3.81 3.00
N LYS A 135 8.47 3.58 4.32
CA LYS A 135 9.34 2.59 4.96
C LYS A 135 9.08 1.17 4.46
N THR A 136 7.80 0.80 4.27
CA THR A 136 7.44 -0.53 3.76
C THR A 136 7.83 -0.69 2.29
N CYS A 137 7.61 0.33 1.44
CA CYS A 137 8.03 0.29 0.03
C CYS A 137 9.57 0.30 -0.16
N LEU A 138 10.33 0.65 0.86
CA LEU A 138 11.79 0.56 0.90
C LEU A 138 12.30 -0.74 1.53
N SER A 139 11.41 -1.54 2.13
CA SER A 139 11.76 -2.75 2.87
C SER A 139 11.61 -4.00 2.00
N ASP A 140 12.51 -4.96 2.21
CA ASP A 140 12.43 -6.30 1.60
C ASP A 140 11.62 -7.30 2.41
N LYS A 141 11.30 -6.97 3.66
CA LYS A 141 10.58 -7.83 4.60
C LYS A 141 9.40 -7.10 5.20
N ALA A 142 8.44 -7.84 5.73
CA ALA A 142 7.38 -7.25 6.53
C ALA A 142 7.97 -6.51 7.74
N ILE A 143 7.34 -5.39 8.10
CA ILE A 143 7.78 -4.55 9.21
C ILE A 143 6.66 -4.35 10.23
N LYS A 144 7.05 -4.33 11.51
CA LYS A 144 6.29 -3.73 12.59
C LYS A 144 6.83 -2.31 12.77
N PHE A 145 5.98 -1.34 12.60
CA PHE A 145 6.33 0.08 12.61
C PHE A 145 5.58 0.82 13.73
N ILE A 146 6.27 1.71 14.43
CA ILE A 146 5.68 2.63 15.40
C ILE A 146 6.16 4.03 15.07
N LYS A 147 5.23 4.95 14.81
CA LYS A 147 5.54 6.32 14.47
C LYS A 147 6.45 6.97 15.54
N ASN A 148 7.51 7.62 15.12
CA ASN A 148 8.54 8.27 15.96
C ASN A 148 9.36 7.32 16.87
N LYS A 149 9.14 6.01 16.81
CA LYS A 149 9.95 5.02 17.55
C LYS A 149 10.75 4.10 16.60
N GLY A 150 10.41 4.11 15.30
CA GLY A 150 11.10 3.32 14.30
C GLY A 150 10.36 2.05 13.90
N PHE A 151 11.09 1.06 13.41
CA PHE A 151 10.54 -0.19 12.92
C PHE A 151 11.44 -1.37 13.29
N SER A 152 10.84 -2.56 13.24
CA SER A 152 11.55 -3.85 13.28
C SER A 152 11.03 -4.76 12.17
N TYR A 153 11.88 -5.63 11.67
CA TYR A 153 11.44 -6.69 10.76
C TYR A 153 10.63 -7.73 11.53
N ILE A 154 9.61 -8.26 10.87
CA ILE A 154 8.78 -9.32 11.41
C ILE A 154 8.66 -10.43 10.36
N ASP A 155 8.97 -11.67 10.77
CA ASP A 155 8.79 -12.83 9.92
C ASP A 155 7.34 -13.29 10.05
N LEU A 156 6.61 -13.27 8.95
CA LEU A 156 5.19 -13.64 8.95
C LEU A 156 5.00 -15.12 9.17
N ASN A 157 5.85 -15.96 8.55
CA ASN A 157 5.83 -17.41 8.65
C ASN A 157 4.41 -18.01 8.67
N LEU A 158 3.58 -17.54 7.72
CA LEU A 158 2.21 -17.97 7.53
C LEU A 158 2.12 -18.83 6.26
N ASP A 159 1.69 -20.07 6.40
CA ASP A 159 1.36 -20.93 5.26
C ASP A 159 -0.07 -20.64 4.79
N ALA A 160 -0.25 -19.51 4.15
CA ALA A 160 -1.55 -18.98 3.77
C ALA A 160 -1.45 -18.07 2.53
N TYR A 161 -2.58 -17.77 1.96
CA TYR A 161 -2.73 -16.86 0.84
C TYR A 161 -3.36 -15.55 1.33
N LEU A 162 -2.79 -14.43 0.90
CA LEU A 162 -3.40 -13.11 1.07
C LEU A 162 -4.15 -12.75 -0.21
N VAL A 163 -5.45 -12.68 -0.14
CA VAL A 163 -6.31 -12.22 -1.22
C VAL A 163 -6.47 -10.71 -1.09
N ILE A 164 -6.22 -9.97 -2.17
CA ILE A 164 -6.40 -8.52 -2.23
C ILE A 164 -7.50 -8.23 -3.24
N ALA A 165 -8.60 -7.63 -2.80
CA ALA A 165 -9.71 -7.23 -3.65
C ALA A 165 -9.76 -5.70 -3.76
N ASP A 166 -9.64 -5.17 -4.97
CA ASP A 166 -9.83 -3.74 -5.26
C ASP A 166 -11.32 -3.43 -5.41
N THR A 167 -11.83 -2.48 -4.64
CA THR A 167 -13.25 -2.07 -4.72
C THR A 167 -13.59 -1.26 -5.96
N GLY A 168 -12.61 -0.86 -6.78
CA GLY A 168 -12.84 0.08 -7.88
C GLY A 168 -13.13 1.53 -7.42
N ILE A 169 -13.28 1.77 -6.12
CA ILE A 169 -13.55 3.09 -5.53
C ILE A 169 -12.24 3.66 -4.99
N TYR A 170 -11.91 4.89 -5.34
CA TYR A 170 -10.72 5.56 -4.81
C TYR A 170 -10.81 5.73 -3.30
N GLY A 171 -9.80 5.25 -2.59
CA GLY A 171 -9.66 5.56 -1.16
C GLY A 171 -9.37 7.05 -0.95
N ASN A 172 -9.91 7.61 0.11
CA ASN A 172 -9.69 9.01 0.49
C ASN A 172 -9.08 9.10 1.88
N THR A 173 -7.76 8.92 1.95
CA THR A 173 -7.02 8.93 3.21
C THR A 173 -7.18 10.26 3.97
N GLY A 174 -7.21 11.39 3.27
CA GLY A 174 -7.38 12.71 3.89
C GLY A 174 -8.74 12.86 4.57
N GLU A 175 -9.82 12.50 3.87
CA GLU A 175 -11.17 12.50 4.43
C GLU A 175 -11.31 11.51 5.58
N ALA A 176 -10.74 10.30 5.45
CA ALA A 176 -10.78 9.29 6.49
C ALA A 176 -10.07 9.77 7.78
N ILE A 177 -8.89 10.38 7.66
CA ILE A 177 -8.19 10.99 8.80
C ILE A 177 -9.06 12.09 9.43
N GLN A 178 -9.72 12.92 8.63
CA GLN A 178 -10.59 13.96 9.15
C GLN A 178 -11.82 13.39 9.86
N LYS A 179 -12.43 12.32 9.33
CA LYS A 179 -13.53 11.62 10.01
C LYS A 179 -13.11 11.10 11.38
N VAL A 180 -11.96 10.44 11.48
CA VAL A 180 -11.43 9.95 12.75
C VAL A 180 -11.16 11.11 13.72
N LYS A 181 -10.56 12.21 13.26
CA LYS A 181 -10.35 13.41 14.09
C LYS A 181 -11.66 14.01 14.60
N ASN A 182 -12.70 14.04 13.76
CA ASN A 182 -14.01 14.59 14.13
C ASN A 182 -14.75 13.75 15.19
N LEU A 183 -14.40 12.47 15.35
CA LEU A 183 -14.93 11.64 16.43
C LEU A 183 -14.39 12.08 17.82
N GLY A 184 -13.25 12.78 17.86
CA GLY A 184 -12.61 13.18 19.11
C GLY A 184 -12.35 11.98 20.02
N SER A 185 -12.68 12.10 21.29
CA SER A 185 -12.52 11.02 22.30
C SER A 185 -13.34 9.76 22.00
N ASN A 186 -14.37 9.84 21.14
CA ASN A 186 -15.12 8.66 20.72
C ASN A 186 -14.27 7.71 19.85
N ALA A 187 -13.18 8.19 19.24
CA ALA A 187 -12.25 7.36 18.49
C ALA A 187 -11.28 6.56 19.39
N ASP A 188 -11.02 7.03 20.62
CA ASP A 188 -9.93 6.53 21.46
C ASP A 188 -10.06 5.04 21.78
N SER A 189 -11.27 4.57 22.06
CA SER A 189 -11.52 3.15 22.34
C SER A 189 -11.14 2.26 21.14
N SER A 190 -11.57 2.61 19.93
CA SER A 190 -11.27 1.84 18.72
C SER A 190 -9.79 1.95 18.32
N LEU A 191 -9.18 3.13 18.45
CA LEU A 191 -7.74 3.31 18.19
C LEU A 191 -6.88 2.50 19.14
N ASN A 192 -7.22 2.50 20.44
CA ASN A 192 -6.54 1.69 21.44
C ASN A 192 -6.68 0.21 21.15
N LYS A 193 -7.91 -0.24 20.82
CA LYS A 193 -8.19 -1.63 20.49
C LYS A 193 -7.43 -2.10 19.24
N LEU A 194 -7.31 -1.26 18.21
CA LEU A 194 -6.47 -1.54 17.04
C LEU A 194 -5.00 -1.71 17.43
N GLY A 195 -4.50 -0.89 18.36
CA GLY A 195 -3.15 -1.03 18.90
C GLY A 195 -2.94 -2.36 19.62
N GLU A 196 -3.87 -2.75 20.52
CA GLU A 196 -3.83 -4.03 21.23
C GLU A 196 -3.87 -5.24 20.27
N LEU A 197 -4.78 -5.20 19.29
CA LEU A 197 -4.89 -6.24 18.26
C LEU A 197 -3.63 -6.36 17.41
N THR A 198 -2.94 -5.23 17.16
CA THR A 198 -1.66 -5.24 16.43
C THR A 198 -0.55 -5.89 17.25
N GLU A 199 -0.48 -5.62 18.55
CA GLU A 199 0.48 -6.28 19.44
C GLU A 199 0.18 -7.77 19.58
N GLU A 200 -1.09 -8.15 19.72
CA GLU A 200 -1.53 -9.55 19.75
C GLU A 200 -1.12 -10.29 18.47
N MET A 201 -1.36 -9.66 17.29
CA MET A 201 -0.95 -10.24 16.01
C MET A 201 0.58 -10.38 15.91
N ALA A 202 1.34 -9.37 16.31
CA ALA A 202 2.80 -9.40 16.30
C ALA A 202 3.34 -10.56 17.17
N LYS A 203 2.75 -10.77 18.35
CA LYS A 203 3.10 -11.87 19.24
C LYS A 203 2.84 -13.24 18.59
N ILE A 204 1.63 -13.44 18.02
CA ILE A 204 1.28 -14.70 17.33
C ILE A 204 2.21 -14.96 16.14
N LEU A 205 2.59 -13.94 15.39
CA LEU A 205 3.51 -14.10 14.25
C LEU A 205 4.89 -14.58 14.68
N THR A 206 5.38 -14.19 15.86
CA THR A 206 6.70 -14.56 16.39
C THR A 206 6.68 -15.85 17.23
N GLU A 207 5.51 -16.32 17.68
CA GLU A 207 5.38 -17.56 18.45
C GLU A 207 5.55 -18.79 17.56
N ASN A 208 6.20 -19.82 18.12
CA ASN A 208 6.25 -21.16 17.55
C ASN A 208 4.93 -21.88 17.85
N ILE A 209 3.94 -21.69 17.00
CA ILE A 209 2.69 -22.42 17.04
C ILE A 209 2.86 -23.69 16.18
N GLU A 210 2.64 -24.88 16.74
CA GLU A 210 2.83 -26.14 16.06
C GLU A 210 1.92 -26.28 14.83
N SER A 211 0.66 -25.86 14.94
CA SER A 211 -0.28 -25.90 13.83
C SER A 211 -0.27 -24.58 13.05
N LYS A 212 0.24 -24.63 11.82
CA LYS A 212 0.20 -23.49 10.88
C LYS A 212 -1.24 -23.05 10.59
N GLU A 213 -2.19 -23.97 10.50
CA GLU A 213 -3.60 -23.65 10.29
C GLU A 213 -4.20 -22.90 11.46
N GLU A 214 -3.89 -23.31 12.70
CA GLU A 214 -4.32 -22.60 13.91
C GLU A 214 -3.78 -21.17 13.95
N LYS A 215 -2.52 -20.98 13.54
CA LYS A 215 -1.89 -19.66 13.43
C LYS A 215 -2.64 -18.77 12.45
N VAL A 216 -2.98 -19.30 11.27
CA VAL A 216 -3.74 -18.59 10.23
C VAL A 216 -5.13 -18.19 10.76
N ASP A 217 -5.82 -19.07 11.48
CA ASP A 217 -7.14 -18.77 12.06
C ASP A 217 -7.07 -17.69 13.14
N LYS A 218 -6.06 -17.72 14.01
CA LYS A 218 -5.86 -16.69 15.03
C LYS A 218 -5.62 -15.32 14.37
N ILE A 219 -4.74 -15.25 13.39
CA ILE A 219 -4.46 -14.02 12.63
C ILE A 219 -5.71 -13.52 11.91
N GLY A 220 -6.44 -14.41 11.23
CA GLY A 220 -7.68 -14.07 10.55
C GLY A 220 -8.74 -13.49 11.49
N LYS A 221 -8.94 -14.09 12.66
CA LYS A 221 -9.85 -13.57 13.69
C LYS A 221 -9.46 -12.16 14.14
N ILE A 222 -8.16 -11.88 14.30
CA ILE A 222 -7.67 -10.54 14.65
C ILE A 222 -7.96 -9.57 13.51
N MET A 223 -7.74 -9.95 12.24
CA MET A 223 -8.08 -9.11 11.09
C MET A 223 -9.57 -8.71 11.10
N THR A 224 -10.45 -9.68 11.34
CA THR A 224 -11.89 -9.43 11.39
C THR A 224 -12.28 -8.51 12.57
N LYS A 225 -11.70 -8.69 13.74
CA LYS A 225 -11.88 -7.78 14.89
C LYS A 225 -11.39 -6.37 14.55
N ALA A 226 -10.21 -6.25 13.92
CA ALA A 226 -9.69 -4.96 13.49
C ALA A 226 -10.63 -4.28 12.48
N ASN A 227 -11.27 -5.02 11.57
CA ASN A 227 -12.25 -4.44 10.64
C ASN A 227 -13.48 -3.87 11.35
N ILE A 228 -13.91 -4.49 12.45
CA ILE A 228 -15.01 -3.95 13.28
C ILE A 228 -14.60 -2.58 13.85
N GLU A 229 -13.40 -2.45 14.38
CA GLU A 229 -12.92 -1.17 14.92
C GLU A 229 -12.76 -0.11 13.82
N LEU A 230 -12.29 -0.49 12.62
CA LEU A 230 -12.23 0.42 11.47
C LEU A 230 -13.62 0.89 11.02
N ARG A 231 -14.63 0.02 11.13
CA ARG A 231 -16.04 0.40 10.91
C ARG A 231 -16.55 1.37 11.98
N ASN A 232 -16.21 1.16 13.25
CA ASN A 232 -16.55 2.07 14.35
C ASN A 232 -15.92 3.46 14.16
N LEU A 233 -14.78 3.54 13.48
CA LEU A 233 -14.14 4.80 13.08
C LEU A 233 -14.77 5.45 11.83
N ASN A 234 -15.86 4.88 11.28
CA ASN A 234 -16.58 5.37 10.10
C ASN A 234 -15.71 5.48 8.83
N ILE A 235 -14.77 4.58 8.64
CA ILE A 235 -13.85 4.59 7.50
C ILE A 235 -14.03 3.41 6.53
N THR A 236 -15.03 2.56 6.76
CA THR A 236 -15.52 1.57 5.79
C THR A 236 -16.63 2.15 4.94
N ILE A 237 -16.94 1.50 3.82
CA ILE A 237 -18.08 1.78 2.95
C ILE A 237 -18.82 0.48 2.65
N GLU A 238 -20.06 0.57 2.18
CA GLU A 238 -20.90 -0.58 1.86
C GLU A 238 -20.17 -1.61 0.97
N LYS A 239 -19.44 -1.15 -0.05
CA LYS A 239 -18.71 -2.04 -0.97
C LYS A 239 -17.55 -2.76 -0.27
N THR A 240 -16.81 -2.11 0.62
CA THR A 240 -15.76 -2.77 1.41
C THR A 240 -16.35 -3.80 2.37
N ASP A 241 -17.46 -3.47 3.02
CA ASP A 241 -18.15 -4.37 3.94
C ASP A 241 -18.72 -5.59 3.21
N LEU A 242 -19.20 -5.41 1.98
CA LEU A 242 -19.66 -6.48 1.11
C LEU A 242 -18.51 -7.44 0.76
N PHE A 243 -17.34 -6.93 0.36
CA PHE A 243 -16.19 -7.78 0.06
C PHE A 243 -15.67 -8.54 1.29
N VAL A 244 -15.63 -7.90 2.46
CA VAL A 244 -15.30 -8.57 3.72
C VAL A 244 -16.27 -9.73 3.99
N LYS A 245 -17.59 -9.47 3.84
CA LYS A 245 -18.63 -10.50 4.02
C LYS A 245 -18.44 -11.67 3.05
N ILE A 246 -18.24 -11.38 1.75
CA ILE A 246 -18.01 -12.42 0.74
C ILE A 246 -16.79 -13.27 1.09
N ALA A 247 -15.68 -12.65 1.47
CA ALA A 247 -14.47 -13.37 1.83
C ALA A 247 -14.72 -14.35 2.99
N ILE A 248 -15.37 -13.88 4.05
CA ILE A 248 -15.69 -14.71 5.23
C ILE A 248 -16.66 -15.85 4.86
N GLU A 249 -17.73 -15.56 4.12
CA GLU A 249 -18.75 -16.56 3.72
C GLU A 249 -18.16 -17.63 2.77
N ASN A 250 -17.05 -17.34 2.09
CA ASN A 250 -16.36 -18.27 1.21
C ASN A 250 -15.09 -18.90 1.83
N GLY A 251 -14.96 -18.81 3.16
CA GLY A 251 -13.99 -19.61 3.93
C GLY A 251 -12.69 -18.88 4.26
N ALA A 252 -12.57 -17.56 4.05
CA ALA A 252 -11.44 -16.82 4.58
C ALA A 252 -11.38 -16.91 6.12
N SER A 253 -10.19 -17.10 6.68
CA SER A 253 -9.97 -17.09 8.13
C SER A 253 -10.23 -15.71 8.74
N GLY A 254 -10.13 -14.65 7.93
CA GLY A 254 -10.45 -13.28 8.32
C GLY A 254 -10.29 -12.33 7.16
N ALA A 255 -10.92 -11.15 7.25
CA ALA A 255 -10.85 -10.11 6.22
C ALA A 255 -11.02 -8.71 6.81
N LYS A 256 -10.44 -7.71 6.14
CA LYS A 256 -10.51 -6.29 6.53
C LYS A 256 -10.13 -5.36 5.39
N ILE A 257 -10.50 -4.09 5.50
CA ILE A 257 -9.96 -3.05 4.62
C ILE A 257 -8.44 -2.90 4.82
N SER A 258 -7.73 -2.39 3.82
CA SER A 258 -6.33 -2.02 3.95
C SER A 258 -6.06 -0.63 3.39
N GLY A 259 -5.27 0.15 4.14
CA GLY A 259 -4.92 1.54 3.82
C GLY A 259 -5.85 2.58 4.42
N GLY A 260 -6.07 3.69 3.69
CA GLY A 260 -6.77 4.86 4.25
C GLY A 260 -8.27 4.69 4.47
N GLY A 261 -8.93 3.70 3.87
CA GLY A 261 -10.38 3.52 3.97
C GLY A 261 -11.18 4.41 3.00
N LEU A 262 -12.52 4.41 3.16
CA LEU A 262 -13.49 5.06 2.28
C LEU A 262 -13.39 4.61 0.82
N GLY A 263 -13.02 3.37 0.58
CA GLY A 263 -12.69 2.74 -0.69
C GLY A 263 -11.38 1.98 -0.62
N GLY A 264 -10.71 1.80 -1.76
CA GLY A 264 -9.42 1.10 -1.84
C GLY A 264 -9.57 -0.41 -1.82
N CYS A 265 -8.66 -1.10 -1.15
CA CYS A 265 -8.59 -2.54 -1.12
C CYS A 265 -9.15 -3.15 0.18
N VAL A 266 -9.70 -4.35 0.02
CA VAL A 266 -9.95 -5.31 1.10
C VAL A 266 -8.91 -6.41 1.01
N ILE A 267 -8.41 -6.86 2.15
CA ILE A 267 -7.53 -8.03 2.25
C ILE A 267 -8.23 -9.16 3.01
N ALA A 268 -8.03 -10.38 2.54
CA ALA A 268 -8.56 -11.58 3.20
C ALA A 268 -7.48 -12.66 3.30
N LEU A 269 -7.48 -13.42 4.38
CA LEU A 269 -6.53 -14.50 4.63
C LEU A 269 -7.18 -15.85 4.33
N ALA A 270 -6.64 -16.60 3.38
CA ALA A 270 -7.14 -17.89 2.93
C ALA A 270 -6.10 -18.98 3.18
N LYS A 271 -6.53 -20.14 3.71
CA LYS A 271 -5.64 -21.28 4.02
C LYS A 271 -5.15 -22.01 2.79
N ASN A 272 -5.90 -22.01 1.71
CA ASN A 272 -5.58 -22.75 0.49
C ASN A 272 -6.13 -22.08 -0.78
N LEU A 273 -5.71 -22.58 -1.94
CA LEU A 273 -6.12 -22.05 -3.24
C LEU A 273 -7.61 -22.23 -3.53
N GLU A 274 -8.25 -23.27 -3.02
CA GLU A 274 -9.68 -23.48 -3.22
C GLU A 274 -10.51 -22.33 -2.64
N ILE A 275 -10.15 -21.88 -1.43
CA ILE A 275 -10.77 -20.71 -0.79
C ILE A 275 -10.50 -19.43 -1.61
N VAL A 276 -9.27 -19.26 -2.09
CA VAL A 276 -8.91 -18.14 -2.96
C VAL A 276 -9.82 -18.07 -4.19
N GLU A 277 -9.97 -19.21 -4.91
CA GLU A 277 -10.78 -19.25 -6.12
C GLU A 277 -12.29 -19.03 -5.84
N LYS A 278 -12.81 -19.54 -4.71
CA LYS A 278 -14.18 -19.23 -4.28
C LYS A 278 -14.41 -17.74 -4.04
N ILE A 279 -13.46 -17.06 -3.37
CA ILE A 279 -13.54 -15.62 -3.11
C ILE A 279 -13.49 -14.85 -4.42
N LYS A 280 -12.60 -15.21 -5.35
CA LYS A 280 -12.48 -14.59 -6.68
C LYS A 280 -13.77 -14.73 -7.49
N ASP A 281 -14.32 -15.95 -7.60
CA ASP A 281 -15.54 -16.22 -8.36
C ASP A 281 -16.74 -15.41 -7.83
N LYS A 282 -16.89 -15.30 -6.53
CA LYS A 282 -17.97 -14.53 -5.93
C LYS A 282 -17.74 -13.02 -5.97
N GLY A 283 -16.53 -12.58 -5.76
CA GLY A 283 -16.15 -11.16 -5.88
C GLY A 283 -16.32 -10.64 -7.31
N GLY A 284 -15.84 -11.38 -8.32
CA GLY A 284 -15.98 -11.02 -9.73
C GLY A 284 -17.43 -10.90 -10.20
N LYS A 285 -18.33 -11.79 -9.78
CA LYS A 285 -19.76 -11.73 -10.13
C LYS A 285 -20.48 -10.47 -9.65
N ILE A 286 -19.98 -9.84 -8.60
CA ILE A 286 -20.55 -8.59 -8.10
C ILE A 286 -20.17 -7.43 -8.99
N ASP A 287 -18.98 -7.44 -9.54
CA ASP A 287 -18.53 -6.40 -10.45
C ASP A 287 -19.26 -6.39 -11.78
N GLU A 288 -19.58 -7.55 -12.32
CA GLU A 288 -20.43 -7.66 -13.52
C GLU A 288 -21.81 -6.99 -13.31
N LYS A 289 -22.38 -7.07 -12.10
CA LYS A 289 -23.67 -6.45 -11.76
C LYS A 289 -23.57 -4.95 -11.49
N THR A 290 -22.48 -4.48 -10.92
CA THR A 290 -22.29 -3.07 -10.53
C THR A 290 -21.59 -2.23 -11.59
N GLY A 291 -21.08 -2.86 -12.66
CA GLY A 291 -20.35 -2.20 -13.75
C GLY A 291 -19.02 -1.58 -13.33
N SER A 292 -18.52 -1.92 -12.14
CA SER A 292 -17.24 -1.44 -11.64
C SER A 292 -16.16 -2.51 -11.77
N VAL A 293 -14.98 -2.12 -12.23
CA VAL A 293 -13.82 -3.02 -12.35
C VAL A 293 -13.26 -3.30 -10.95
N SER A 294 -13.31 -4.54 -10.51
CA SER A 294 -12.61 -5.01 -9.31
C SER A 294 -11.70 -6.16 -9.69
N ASP A 295 -10.43 -6.00 -9.38
CA ASP A 295 -9.43 -7.04 -9.58
C ASP A 295 -9.17 -7.76 -8.25
N VAL A 296 -9.24 -9.09 -8.26
CA VAL A 296 -8.88 -9.91 -7.12
C VAL A 296 -7.52 -10.54 -7.35
N LEU A 297 -6.55 -10.11 -6.57
CA LEU A 297 -5.21 -10.67 -6.54
C LEU A 297 -5.07 -11.67 -5.43
N ALA A 298 -4.39 -12.77 -5.69
CA ALA A 298 -3.98 -13.69 -4.65
C ALA A 298 -2.46 -13.74 -4.55
N CYS A 299 -1.95 -13.53 -3.33
CA CYS A 299 -0.56 -13.74 -3.00
C CYS A 299 -0.39 -15.16 -2.47
N SER A 300 0.40 -15.98 -3.13
CA SER A 300 0.77 -17.29 -2.59
C SER A 300 1.87 -17.11 -1.56
N ASN A 301 1.69 -17.76 -0.43
CA ASN A 301 2.63 -17.86 0.68
C ASN A 301 3.09 -16.50 1.23
N VAL A 302 2.56 -16.10 2.33
CA VAL A 302 2.86 -14.82 3.02
C VAL A 302 4.30 -14.77 3.56
N SER A 303 5.09 -15.84 3.33
CA SER A 303 6.53 -15.89 3.52
C SER A 303 7.24 -15.43 2.25
N THR A 304 7.74 -14.24 2.24
CA THR A 304 8.79 -13.59 1.40
C THR A 304 8.80 -13.76 -0.13
N ASP A 305 8.23 -14.81 -0.73
CA ASP A 305 8.39 -15.09 -2.15
C ASP A 305 7.10 -15.54 -2.80
N CYS A 306 6.14 -14.65 -3.10
CA CYS A 306 5.24 -15.07 -4.16
C CYS A 306 4.04 -14.20 -4.47
N PHE A 307 3.88 -14.00 -5.75
CA PHE A 307 2.60 -13.69 -6.42
C PHE A 307 2.43 -14.60 -7.62
N ARG A 308 1.28 -15.25 -7.78
CA ARG A 308 0.76 -15.60 -9.10
C ARG A 308 -0.30 -14.59 -9.48
N GLN A 309 -0.04 -13.87 -10.54
CA GLN A 309 -0.95 -12.96 -11.18
C GLN A 309 -2.06 -13.77 -11.87
N SER A 310 -3.32 -13.40 -11.67
CA SER A 310 -4.32 -13.58 -12.74
C SER A 310 -4.10 -12.46 -13.76
N ASP A 311 -4.14 -12.77 -15.06
CA ASP A 311 -3.64 -11.99 -16.19
C ASP A 311 -4.34 -10.66 -16.51
N ASN A 312 -5.02 -10.01 -15.54
CA ASN A 312 -5.85 -8.82 -15.79
C ASN A 312 -5.62 -7.66 -14.82
N PHE A 313 -4.35 -7.22 -14.61
CA PHE A 313 -4.14 -5.82 -14.32
C PHE A 313 -4.01 -5.07 -15.64
N GLY A 314 -5.00 -4.26 -15.93
CA GLY A 314 -4.96 -3.41 -17.09
C GLY A 314 -3.66 -2.60 -17.11
N ASN A 315 -2.83 -2.82 -18.12
CA ASN A 315 -1.68 -1.99 -18.43
C ASN A 315 -2.16 -0.57 -18.71
N GLU A 316 -2.37 0.23 -17.69
CA GLU A 316 -2.54 1.68 -17.86
C GLU A 316 -1.22 2.28 -18.34
N LYS A 317 -1.02 2.23 -19.66
CA LYS A 317 0.00 3.04 -20.32
C LYS A 317 -0.41 4.49 -20.26
N ARG A 318 0.00 5.22 -19.26
CA ARG A 318 -0.15 6.68 -19.25
C ARG A 318 0.97 7.30 -20.07
N ASN A 319 0.65 7.60 -21.32
CA ASN A 319 1.39 8.59 -22.09
C ASN A 319 0.89 9.98 -21.68
N HIS A 320 1.49 10.59 -20.69
CA HIS A 320 1.37 12.03 -20.50
C HIS A 320 2.36 12.72 -21.45
N SER A 321 1.95 12.81 -22.72
CA SER A 321 2.49 13.86 -23.57
C SER A 321 1.86 15.17 -23.09
N CYS A 322 2.64 16.10 -22.54
CA CYS A 322 2.22 17.47 -22.37
C CYS A 322 1.70 17.97 -23.73
N LYS A 323 0.39 18.17 -23.83
CA LYS A 323 -0.15 19.05 -24.86
C LYS A 323 0.16 20.47 -24.42
N CYS A 324 1.19 21.06 -25.03
CA CYS A 324 1.34 22.50 -25.08
C CYS A 324 0.20 23.03 -25.96
N SER A 325 -0.70 23.76 -25.38
CA SER A 325 -1.49 24.78 -26.08
C SER A 325 -1.05 26.13 -25.54
#